data_afae628e048c44997c4669728ca7ca5e
#
_entry.id   afae628e048c44997c4669728ca7ca5e
#
_cell.length_a   1.000
_cell.length_b   1.000
_cell.length_c   1.000
_cell.angle_alpha   90.00
_cell.angle_beta   90.00
_cell.angle_gamma   90.00
#
_symmetry.space_group_name_H-M   'P 1'
#
loop_
_entity.id
_entity.type
_entity.pdbx_description
1 polymer ?
#
loop_
_entity_poly.entity_id
_entity_poly.type
_entity_poly.pdbx_seq_one_letter_code
_entity_poly.pdbx_strand_id
1 'polypeptide(L)'
;MPNSLVLLILLSGAVFGILVLKILRLPSILGYLLAGIILGPHAFNSFSLENTHVFHTIGEFGIVFLMFSIGLEFSLPQLKSMPKKIIISAIAQIIVSILLALPTVWAIAYFYRGEFNISWHLYIVVAAIFAMSSTAVVSKVLIEKLQMQSEHGKLIMYILLFQDLVIIPFLVLIPSLQYTNDSIWYMSALILVKIILLLWLVLKAGQPILKKWMDIVAQKQSTELFTLNILLIAIAMATFTQMLDLSMSLGAFLAGLIISETHYKTHVEEDIKPFKEVLLGLFFITVGTSLNLAYLIATWELVLFILFMLVVVKALVIFVTLNLLHKNLSLSIKSALGLAHAGEFGFLLLQQSNAEWFGSQSVQQGLTVAIVISMIITPFLIQYANVIALRFSQQEWINQSLNITQLATKNMALNKHTIITGFSHLGQQIASILAKSRKQYIAIDYNPEIVNKYQDNFRLMYGDATRKEILAHASLSKAKTILLMHNDIDSYIRIASICKKLEVQAQIYMRVDTIEKQNQLLELGFIIDNIICDNIESSNRLKQILNI
;
A
#
# COMPACT_ATOMS: atom_id res chain seq x y z
N MET A 1 21.14 -3.25 33.53
CA MET A 1 20.36 -1.98 33.65
C MET A 1 18.97 -2.27 34.16
N PRO A 2 18.30 -1.37 34.89
CA PRO A 2 16.91 -1.58 35.29
C PRO A 2 16.00 -1.57 34.04
N ASN A 3 15.01 -2.46 34.01
CA ASN A 3 14.09 -2.65 32.86
C ASN A 3 13.38 -1.34 32.44
N SER A 4 13.12 -0.44 33.39
CA SER A 4 12.51 0.87 33.14
C SER A 4 13.42 1.81 32.32
N LEU A 5 14.74 1.78 32.56
CA LEU A 5 15.70 2.59 31.79
C LEU A 5 15.81 2.10 30.34
N VAL A 6 15.80 0.78 30.16
CA VAL A 6 15.81 0.16 28.82
C VAL A 6 14.57 0.57 28.04
N LEU A 7 13.37 0.51 28.66
CA LEU A 7 12.14 0.92 28.01
C LEU A 7 12.15 2.41 27.67
N LEU A 8 12.67 3.26 28.55
CA LEU A 8 12.79 4.70 28.32
C LEU A 8 13.70 5.01 27.12
N ILE A 9 14.83 4.34 27.02
CA ILE A 9 15.78 4.51 25.90
C ILE A 9 15.14 4.07 24.58
N LEU A 10 14.42 2.93 24.57
CA LEU A 10 13.73 2.45 23.37
C LEU A 10 12.65 3.42 22.91
N LEU A 11 11.80 3.87 23.82
CA LEU A 11 10.74 4.83 23.50
C LEU A 11 11.32 6.16 23.02
N SER A 12 12.39 6.64 23.67
CA SER A 12 13.09 7.87 23.24
C SER A 12 13.68 7.71 21.84
N GLY A 13 14.37 6.60 21.57
CA GLY A 13 14.92 6.28 20.25
C GLY A 13 13.83 6.15 19.18
N ALA A 14 12.71 5.51 19.51
CA ALA A 14 11.55 5.39 18.64
C ALA A 14 11.00 6.77 18.25
N VAL A 15 10.74 7.63 19.25
CA VAL A 15 10.21 8.98 19.04
C VAL A 15 11.17 9.80 18.18
N PHE A 16 12.47 9.78 18.51
CA PHE A 16 13.47 10.52 17.75
C PHE A 16 13.62 9.99 16.32
N GLY A 17 13.70 8.67 16.14
CA GLY A 17 13.80 8.05 14.82
C GLY A 17 12.60 8.38 13.92
N ILE A 18 11.37 8.31 14.46
CA ILE A 18 10.16 8.68 13.72
C ILE A 18 10.19 10.17 13.36
N LEU A 19 10.57 11.04 14.30
CA LEU A 19 10.60 12.49 14.09
C LEU A 19 11.55 12.85 12.93
N VAL A 20 12.76 12.31 12.93
CA VAL A 20 13.75 12.52 11.87
C VAL A 20 13.19 12.06 10.51
N LEU A 21 12.60 10.86 10.45
CA LEU A 21 12.10 10.34 9.18
C LEU A 21 10.80 11.01 8.70
N LYS A 22 9.95 11.51 9.61
CA LYS A 22 8.83 12.36 9.22
C LYS A 22 9.27 13.66 8.55
N ILE A 23 10.37 14.27 9.04
CA ILE A 23 10.98 15.45 8.38
C ILE A 23 11.45 15.08 6.97
N LEU A 24 12.00 13.88 6.78
CA LEU A 24 12.44 13.37 5.49
C LEU A 24 11.29 12.82 4.61
N ARG A 25 10.04 12.86 5.09
CA ARG A 25 8.85 12.29 4.44
C ARG A 25 8.96 10.80 4.13
N LEU A 26 9.66 10.05 4.99
CA LEU A 26 9.81 8.60 4.89
C LEU A 26 8.85 7.87 5.83
N PRO A 27 8.52 6.58 5.56
CA PRO A 27 7.66 5.78 6.43
C PRO A 27 8.20 5.63 7.84
N SER A 28 7.32 5.67 8.85
CA SER A 28 7.69 5.57 10.27
C SER A 28 8.39 4.27 10.64
N ILE A 29 8.09 3.17 9.92
CA ILE A 29 8.71 1.84 10.07
C ILE A 29 10.24 1.94 9.98
N LEU A 30 10.75 2.73 9.05
CA LEU A 30 12.20 2.93 8.89
C LEU A 30 12.81 3.69 10.08
N GLY A 31 12.03 4.55 10.75
CA GLY A 31 12.45 5.23 11.97
C GLY A 31 12.67 4.29 13.15
N TYR A 32 11.77 3.34 13.29
CA TYR A 32 11.91 2.29 14.29
C TYR A 32 13.14 1.39 14.02
N LEU A 33 13.33 0.98 12.77
CA LEU A 33 14.51 0.19 12.37
C LEU A 33 15.82 0.94 12.63
N LEU A 34 15.91 2.21 12.22
CA LEU A 34 17.11 3.03 12.47
C LEU A 34 17.36 3.24 13.96
N ALA A 35 16.30 3.50 14.74
CA ALA A 35 16.43 3.58 16.19
C ALA A 35 16.98 2.26 16.77
N GLY A 36 16.49 1.12 16.30
CA GLY A 36 16.99 -0.21 16.67
C GLY A 36 18.46 -0.40 16.31
N ILE A 37 18.89 -0.03 15.10
CA ILE A 37 20.29 -0.10 14.67
C ILE A 37 21.19 0.74 15.59
N ILE A 38 20.81 1.98 15.87
CA ILE A 38 21.58 2.91 16.71
C ILE A 38 21.64 2.41 18.16
N LEU A 39 20.54 1.89 18.70
CA LEU A 39 20.45 1.41 20.06
C LEU A 39 20.96 -0.04 20.22
N GLY A 40 21.19 -0.75 19.12
CA GLY A 40 21.62 -2.14 19.13
C GLY A 40 23.06 -2.32 19.64
N PRO A 41 23.40 -3.54 20.07
CA PRO A 41 24.71 -3.86 20.65
C PRO A 41 25.86 -3.69 19.67
N HIS A 42 25.56 -3.64 18.37
CA HIS A 42 26.57 -3.63 17.30
C HIS A 42 26.94 -2.22 16.78
N ALA A 43 26.22 -1.14 17.19
CA ALA A 43 26.51 0.21 16.72
C ALA A 43 27.42 0.99 17.69
N PHE A 44 27.04 1.06 18.93
CA PHE A 44 27.75 1.83 19.95
C PHE A 44 28.01 0.95 21.17
N ASN A 45 28.94 0.09 21.22
CA ASN A 45 29.39 -0.80 22.32
C ASN A 45 28.97 -0.42 23.77
N SER A 46 28.11 0.58 23.94
CA SER A 46 27.66 1.18 25.18
C SER A 46 26.49 0.48 25.84
N PHE A 47 25.78 -0.37 25.12
CA PHE A 47 24.60 -1.08 25.64
C PHE A 47 24.77 -2.58 25.42
N SER A 48 25.48 -3.25 26.35
CA SER A 48 25.37 -4.70 26.49
C SER A 48 23.96 -4.99 26.99
N LEU A 49 23.05 -5.27 26.06
CA LEU A 49 21.69 -5.69 26.36
C LEU A 49 21.74 -7.15 26.85
N GLU A 50 22.18 -7.34 28.12
CA GLU A 50 22.05 -8.62 28.81
C GLU A 50 20.58 -9.10 28.92
N ASN A 51 19.63 -8.23 28.63
CA ASN A 51 18.19 -8.50 28.67
C ASN A 51 17.58 -8.72 27.27
N THR A 52 18.25 -9.43 26.38
CA THR A 52 17.74 -9.78 25.04
C THR A 52 16.39 -10.51 25.10
N HIS A 53 16.11 -11.27 26.16
CA HIS A 53 14.83 -11.97 26.33
C HIS A 53 13.61 -11.04 26.40
N VAL A 54 13.71 -9.89 27.06
CA VAL A 54 12.59 -8.93 27.17
C VAL A 54 12.26 -8.33 25.79
N PHE A 55 13.29 -8.00 25.02
CA PHE A 55 13.08 -7.47 23.65
C PHE A 55 12.48 -8.50 22.73
N HIS A 56 12.94 -9.75 22.83
CA HIS A 56 12.41 -10.85 22.03
C HIS A 56 10.93 -11.07 22.32
N THR A 57 10.55 -11.11 23.59
CA THR A 57 9.15 -11.28 23.99
C THR A 57 8.27 -10.11 23.54
N ILE A 58 8.75 -8.87 23.68
CA ILE A 58 8.01 -7.69 23.20
C ILE A 58 7.86 -7.73 21.67
N GLY A 59 8.92 -8.13 20.95
CA GLY A 59 8.90 -8.31 19.51
C GLY A 59 7.88 -9.37 19.08
N GLU A 60 7.78 -10.49 19.79
CA GLU A 60 6.80 -11.54 19.54
C GLU A 60 5.36 -11.03 19.69
N PHE A 61 5.08 -10.26 20.74
CA PHE A 61 3.77 -9.61 20.89
C PHE A 61 3.50 -8.63 19.74
N GLY A 62 4.52 -7.89 19.29
CA GLY A 62 4.39 -7.02 18.12
C GLY A 62 3.96 -7.79 16.87
N ILE A 63 4.54 -8.97 16.64
CA ILE A 63 4.17 -9.87 15.54
C ILE A 63 2.73 -10.38 15.70
N VAL A 64 2.34 -10.80 16.90
CA VAL A 64 0.98 -11.28 17.19
C VAL A 64 -0.05 -10.20 16.82
N PHE A 65 0.16 -8.96 17.24
CA PHE A 65 -0.78 -7.87 16.93
C PHE A 65 -0.73 -7.43 15.47
N LEU A 66 0.42 -7.51 14.83
CA LEU A 66 0.53 -7.29 13.39
C LEU A 66 -0.31 -8.32 12.63
N MET A 67 -0.14 -9.60 12.94
CA MET A 67 -0.87 -10.69 12.28
C MET A 67 -2.38 -10.62 12.55
N PHE A 68 -2.76 -10.28 13.76
CA PHE A 68 -4.16 -10.01 14.12
C PHE A 68 -4.77 -8.88 13.26
N SER A 69 -4.04 -7.79 13.11
CA SER A 69 -4.49 -6.66 12.29
C SER A 69 -4.63 -7.02 10.81
N ILE A 70 -3.70 -7.80 10.27
CA ILE A 70 -3.77 -8.27 8.88
C ILE A 70 -4.99 -9.19 8.72
N GLY A 71 -5.24 -10.06 9.70
CA GLY A 71 -6.47 -10.86 9.72
C GLY A 71 -7.75 -10.01 9.70
N LEU A 72 -7.77 -8.88 10.42
CA LEU A 72 -8.89 -7.93 10.42
C LEU A 72 -9.06 -7.22 9.07
N GLU A 73 -7.97 -6.80 8.45
CA GLU A 73 -7.98 -6.13 7.14
C GLU A 73 -8.49 -7.06 6.03
N PHE A 74 -8.33 -8.37 6.21
CA PHE A 74 -8.77 -9.36 5.24
C PHE A 74 -10.29 -9.36 5.06
N SER A 75 -10.74 -9.40 3.81
CA SER A 75 -12.17 -9.41 3.45
C SER A 75 -12.46 -10.39 2.31
N LEU A 76 -13.11 -11.50 2.64
CA LEU A 76 -13.56 -12.49 1.64
C LEU A 76 -14.48 -11.89 0.56
N PRO A 77 -15.43 -10.98 0.87
CA PRO A 77 -16.25 -10.32 -0.13
C PRO A 77 -15.43 -9.48 -1.13
N GLN A 78 -14.40 -8.76 -0.67
CA GLN A 78 -13.52 -7.99 -1.56
C GLN A 78 -12.77 -8.89 -2.53
N LEU A 79 -12.26 -10.02 -2.05
CA LEU A 79 -11.57 -11.00 -2.90
C LEU A 79 -12.49 -11.57 -3.99
N LYS A 80 -13.73 -11.88 -3.64
CA LYS A 80 -14.75 -12.38 -4.60
C LYS A 80 -15.18 -11.32 -5.62
N SER A 81 -15.12 -10.05 -5.29
CA SER A 81 -15.45 -8.93 -6.17
C SER A 81 -14.34 -8.54 -7.14
N MET A 82 -13.13 -9.09 -6.98
CA MET A 82 -11.99 -8.74 -7.84
C MET A 82 -12.19 -9.23 -9.28
N PRO A 83 -11.86 -8.40 -10.29
CA PRO A 83 -11.86 -8.83 -11.68
C PRO A 83 -10.90 -10.00 -11.92
N LYS A 84 -11.35 -11.02 -12.65
CA LYS A 84 -10.56 -12.24 -12.95
C LYS A 84 -9.16 -11.92 -13.49
N LYS A 85 -9.04 -10.88 -14.31
CA LYS A 85 -7.75 -10.45 -14.89
C LYS A 85 -6.76 -9.99 -13.81
N ILE A 86 -7.23 -9.34 -12.76
CA ILE A 86 -6.39 -8.90 -11.64
C ILE A 86 -5.95 -10.10 -10.80
N ILE A 87 -6.85 -11.06 -10.54
CA ILE A 87 -6.49 -12.30 -9.83
C ILE A 87 -5.39 -13.06 -10.60
N ILE A 88 -5.52 -13.20 -11.92
CA ILE A 88 -4.51 -13.83 -12.77
C ILE A 88 -3.18 -13.06 -12.68
N SER A 89 -3.22 -11.73 -12.68
CA SER A 89 -2.03 -10.89 -12.56
C SER A 89 -1.33 -11.08 -11.21
N ALA A 90 -2.09 -11.17 -10.11
CA ALA A 90 -1.56 -11.41 -8.78
C ALA A 90 -0.92 -12.80 -8.66
N ILE A 91 -1.60 -13.84 -9.13
CA ILE A 91 -1.07 -15.21 -9.13
C ILE A 91 0.21 -15.28 -9.99
N ALA A 92 0.18 -14.75 -11.22
CA ALA A 92 1.32 -14.76 -12.12
C ALA A 92 2.53 -14.04 -11.51
N GLN A 93 2.30 -12.84 -10.90
CA GLN A 93 3.34 -12.07 -10.24
C GLN A 93 3.98 -12.86 -9.08
N ILE A 94 3.17 -13.52 -8.24
CA ILE A 94 3.67 -14.31 -7.12
C ILE A 94 4.49 -15.49 -7.62
N ILE A 95 3.97 -16.27 -8.56
CA ILE A 95 4.68 -17.44 -9.13
C ILE A 95 6.03 -17.01 -9.72
N VAL A 96 6.03 -15.95 -10.51
CA VAL A 96 7.25 -15.47 -11.17
C VAL A 96 8.26 -14.94 -10.12
N SER A 97 7.79 -14.27 -9.07
CA SER A 97 8.66 -13.82 -7.97
C SER A 97 9.22 -14.99 -7.15
N ILE A 98 8.44 -16.04 -6.91
CA ILE A 98 8.92 -17.29 -6.29
C ILE A 98 10.00 -17.94 -7.15
N LEU A 99 9.79 -18.04 -8.47
CA LEU A 99 10.75 -18.62 -9.39
C LEU A 99 12.06 -17.81 -9.43
N LEU A 100 12.02 -16.50 -9.21
CA LEU A 100 13.20 -15.64 -9.13
C LEU A 100 14.11 -15.98 -7.93
N ALA A 101 13.56 -16.56 -6.86
CA ALA A 101 14.35 -17.02 -5.72
C ALA A 101 15.34 -18.12 -6.10
N LEU A 102 15.00 -19.00 -7.07
CA LEU A 102 15.85 -20.11 -7.48
C LEU A 102 17.22 -19.64 -8.00
N PRO A 103 17.32 -18.80 -9.04
CA PRO A 103 18.60 -18.29 -9.50
C PRO A 103 19.30 -17.41 -8.46
N THR A 104 18.55 -16.72 -7.60
CA THR A 104 19.14 -15.87 -6.55
C THR A 104 19.90 -16.71 -5.52
N VAL A 105 19.26 -17.74 -4.95
CA VAL A 105 19.90 -18.63 -3.97
C VAL A 105 21.00 -19.47 -4.62
N TRP A 106 20.78 -19.93 -5.83
CA TRP A 106 21.82 -20.65 -6.59
C TRP A 106 23.06 -19.78 -6.81
N ALA A 107 22.91 -18.51 -7.17
CA ALA A 107 24.02 -17.58 -7.34
C ALA A 107 24.72 -17.32 -6.01
N ILE A 108 24.02 -17.12 -4.91
CA ILE A 108 24.60 -16.99 -3.57
C ILE A 108 25.45 -18.23 -3.27
N ALA A 109 24.91 -19.43 -3.47
CA ALA A 109 25.63 -20.68 -3.26
C ALA A 109 26.85 -20.84 -4.17
N TYR A 110 26.77 -20.38 -5.41
CA TYR A 110 27.85 -20.45 -6.40
C TYR A 110 29.01 -19.50 -6.08
N PHE A 111 28.71 -18.22 -5.79
CA PHE A 111 29.75 -17.21 -5.52
C PHE A 111 30.45 -17.41 -4.19
N TYR A 112 29.75 -17.99 -3.21
CA TYR A 112 30.28 -18.25 -1.87
C TYR A 112 30.59 -19.75 -1.65
N ARG A 113 30.99 -20.49 -2.71
CA ARG A 113 31.36 -21.90 -2.64
C ARG A 113 32.46 -22.15 -1.61
N GLY A 114 32.13 -23.00 -0.61
CA GLY A 114 33.05 -23.39 0.47
C GLY A 114 32.93 -22.54 1.73
N GLU A 115 32.31 -21.38 1.70
CA GLU A 115 32.09 -20.55 2.89
C GLU A 115 30.71 -20.80 3.54
N PHE A 116 29.70 -21.20 2.73
CA PHE A 116 28.33 -21.36 3.23
C PHE A 116 27.77 -22.74 2.86
N ASN A 117 27.34 -23.49 3.87
CA ASN A 117 26.57 -24.72 3.67
C ASN A 117 25.08 -24.36 3.58
N ILE A 118 24.64 -23.91 2.40
CA ILE A 118 23.27 -23.44 2.16
C ILE A 118 22.31 -24.63 2.10
N SER A 119 21.32 -24.61 3.00
CA SER A 119 20.24 -25.60 3.01
C SER A 119 19.19 -25.29 1.93
N TRP A 120 18.52 -26.34 1.41
CA TRP A 120 17.40 -26.20 0.49
C TRP A 120 16.23 -25.38 1.10
N HIS A 121 16.12 -25.31 2.42
CA HIS A 121 15.13 -24.49 3.11
C HIS A 121 15.27 -23.01 2.77
N LEU A 122 16.49 -22.54 2.50
CA LEU A 122 16.73 -21.15 2.12
C LEU A 122 15.99 -20.75 0.85
N TYR A 123 15.81 -21.69 -0.11
CA TYR A 123 15.02 -21.41 -1.31
C TYR A 123 13.57 -21.05 -0.98
N ILE A 124 12.96 -21.73 0.01
CA ILE A 124 11.58 -21.45 0.43
C ILE A 124 11.50 -20.09 1.12
N VAL A 125 12.44 -19.77 2.01
CA VAL A 125 12.47 -18.50 2.74
C VAL A 125 12.66 -17.34 1.76
N VAL A 126 13.62 -17.43 0.85
CA VAL A 126 13.87 -16.40 -0.16
C VAL A 126 12.70 -16.29 -1.13
N ALA A 127 12.09 -17.41 -1.54
CA ALA A 127 10.90 -17.41 -2.39
C ALA A 127 9.73 -16.65 -1.73
N ALA A 128 9.49 -16.88 -0.44
CA ALA A 128 8.47 -16.17 0.31
C ALA A 128 8.79 -14.66 0.42
N ILE A 129 10.03 -14.28 0.69
CA ILE A 129 10.48 -12.88 0.74
C ILE A 129 10.27 -12.18 -0.62
N PHE A 130 10.64 -12.85 -1.71
CA PHE A 130 10.50 -12.30 -3.07
C PHE A 130 9.04 -12.22 -3.53
N ALA A 131 8.19 -13.13 -3.08
CA ALA A 131 6.76 -13.11 -3.41
C ALA A 131 6.03 -11.89 -2.83
N MET A 132 6.49 -11.38 -1.67
CA MET A 132 5.84 -10.33 -0.91
C MET A 132 6.40 -8.94 -1.23
N SER A 133 5.52 -7.93 -1.13
CA SER A 133 5.87 -6.50 -1.17
C SER A 133 5.15 -5.79 -0.03
N SER A 134 5.67 -4.65 0.45
CA SER A 134 5.10 -3.95 1.61
C SER A 134 3.82 -3.20 1.26
N THR A 135 2.71 -3.66 1.79
CA THR A 135 1.40 -3.00 1.66
C THR A 135 1.40 -1.65 2.38
N ALA A 136 2.03 -1.56 3.55
CA ALA A 136 2.07 -0.34 4.36
C ALA A 136 2.85 0.80 3.68
N VAL A 137 4.02 0.52 3.09
CA VAL A 137 4.83 1.53 2.40
C VAL A 137 4.14 2.02 1.13
N VAL A 138 3.66 1.09 0.32
CA VAL A 138 3.05 1.42 -0.98
C VAL A 138 1.74 2.16 -0.83
N SER A 139 0.82 1.68 0.04
CA SER A 139 -0.46 2.33 0.26
C SER A 139 -0.30 3.76 0.75
N LYS A 140 0.62 4.00 1.70
CA LYS A 140 0.93 5.34 2.21
C LYS A 140 1.39 6.27 1.08
N VAL A 141 2.35 5.84 0.25
CA VAL A 141 2.85 6.66 -0.87
C VAL A 141 1.78 6.93 -1.91
N LEU A 142 0.94 5.93 -2.24
CA LEU A 142 -0.16 6.11 -3.19
C LEU A 142 -1.24 7.06 -2.67
N ILE A 143 -1.55 7.03 -1.36
CA ILE A 143 -2.49 7.97 -0.71
C ILE A 143 -1.91 9.40 -0.75
N GLU A 144 -0.67 9.60 -0.30
CA GLU A 144 -0.01 10.92 -0.30
C GLU A 144 0.07 11.54 -1.70
N LYS A 145 0.18 10.71 -2.73
CA LYS A 145 0.21 11.15 -4.13
C LYS A 145 -1.15 11.19 -4.83
N LEU A 146 -2.24 10.92 -4.12
CA LEU A 146 -3.61 10.83 -4.65
C LEU A 146 -3.72 9.84 -5.83
N GLN A 147 -2.90 8.79 -5.84
CA GLN A 147 -2.85 7.76 -6.89
C GLN A 147 -3.56 6.47 -6.53
N MET A 148 -4.13 6.37 -5.33
CA MET A 148 -4.83 5.17 -4.85
C MET A 148 -5.97 4.72 -5.79
N GLN A 149 -6.70 5.68 -6.35
CA GLN A 149 -7.83 5.42 -7.26
C GLN A 149 -7.41 5.31 -8.73
N SER A 150 -6.14 5.55 -9.05
CA SER A 150 -5.63 5.37 -10.42
C SER A 150 -5.64 3.91 -10.85
N GLU A 151 -5.60 3.64 -12.14
CA GLU A 151 -5.59 2.29 -12.71
C GLU A 151 -4.43 1.44 -12.14
N HIS A 152 -3.21 2.01 -12.12
CA HIS A 152 -2.04 1.33 -11.54
C HIS A 152 -2.13 1.23 -10.01
N GLY A 153 -2.67 2.24 -9.32
CA GLY A 153 -2.85 2.18 -7.88
C GLY A 153 -3.80 1.05 -7.46
N LYS A 154 -4.95 0.92 -8.13
CA LYS A 154 -5.88 -0.20 -7.91
C LYS A 154 -5.25 -1.55 -8.20
N LEU A 155 -4.54 -1.67 -9.33
CA LEU A 155 -3.86 -2.93 -9.69
C LEU A 155 -2.82 -3.32 -8.64
N ILE A 156 -1.98 -2.38 -8.20
CA ILE A 156 -0.99 -2.60 -7.15
C ILE A 156 -1.67 -3.04 -5.86
N MET A 157 -2.69 -2.31 -5.39
CA MET A 157 -3.38 -2.62 -4.13
C MET A 157 -4.05 -4.00 -4.15
N TYR A 158 -4.67 -4.38 -5.25
CA TYR A 158 -5.25 -5.72 -5.37
C TYR A 158 -4.19 -6.83 -5.37
N ILE A 159 -3.04 -6.60 -6.03
CA ILE A 159 -1.93 -7.56 -5.99
C ILE A 159 -1.38 -7.68 -4.56
N LEU A 160 -1.18 -6.57 -3.85
CA LEU A 160 -0.73 -6.56 -2.45
C LEU A 160 -1.70 -7.31 -1.53
N LEU A 161 -3.01 -7.05 -1.65
CA LEU A 161 -4.02 -7.79 -0.89
C LEU A 161 -3.97 -9.31 -1.16
N PHE A 162 -3.66 -9.70 -2.40
CA PHE A 162 -3.51 -11.11 -2.73
C PHE A 162 -2.20 -11.70 -2.19
N GLN A 163 -1.12 -10.92 -2.18
CA GLN A 163 0.15 -11.31 -1.53
C GLN A 163 -0.04 -11.52 -0.03
N ASP A 164 -0.77 -10.62 0.65
CA ASP A 164 -1.07 -10.73 2.08
C ASP A 164 -1.86 -12.03 2.42
N LEU A 165 -2.63 -12.56 1.48
CA LEU A 165 -3.25 -13.87 1.62
C LEU A 165 -2.22 -15.02 1.49
N VAL A 166 -1.30 -14.89 0.54
CA VAL A 166 -0.31 -15.95 0.25
C VAL A 166 0.77 -16.07 1.33
N ILE A 167 0.93 -15.06 2.21
CA ILE A 167 1.85 -15.17 3.35
C ILE A 167 1.43 -16.28 4.34
N ILE A 168 0.13 -16.56 4.46
CA ILE A 168 -0.40 -17.51 5.44
C ILE A 168 0.20 -18.91 5.28
N PRO A 169 0.22 -19.53 4.08
CA PRO A 169 0.91 -20.78 3.85
C PRO A 169 2.38 -20.78 4.28
N PHE A 170 3.10 -19.67 4.02
CA PHE A 170 4.52 -19.56 4.40
C PHE A 170 4.73 -19.44 5.91
N LEU A 171 3.86 -18.70 6.61
CA LEU A 171 3.90 -18.57 8.08
C LEU A 171 3.67 -19.89 8.79
N VAL A 172 3.08 -20.84 8.13
CA VAL A 172 2.87 -22.18 8.66
C VAL A 172 3.96 -23.14 8.21
N LEU A 173 4.33 -23.07 6.94
CA LEU A 173 5.30 -23.98 6.34
C LEU A 173 6.69 -23.78 6.96
N ILE A 174 7.18 -22.53 7.06
CA ILE A 174 8.55 -22.25 7.50
C ILE A 174 8.82 -22.75 8.93
N PRO A 175 8.01 -22.47 9.96
CA PRO A 175 8.24 -23.03 11.29
C PRO A 175 8.15 -24.57 11.32
N SER A 176 7.24 -25.14 10.52
CA SER A 176 7.06 -26.59 10.49
C SER A 176 8.26 -27.37 9.95
N LEU A 177 9.01 -26.74 9.05
CA LEU A 177 10.22 -27.34 8.48
C LEU A 177 11.37 -27.50 9.51
N GLN A 178 11.29 -26.85 10.67
CA GLN A 178 12.28 -27.00 11.74
C GLN A 178 12.24 -28.38 12.43
N TYR A 179 11.11 -29.06 12.38
CA TYR A 179 10.86 -30.30 13.12
C TYR A 179 11.08 -31.58 12.29
N THR A 180 11.57 -31.49 11.04
CA THR A 180 11.61 -32.64 10.14
C THR A 180 13.01 -33.17 9.93
N ASN A 181 13.33 -34.36 10.51
CA ASN A 181 14.53 -35.11 10.16
C ASN A 181 14.28 -36.32 9.23
N ASP A 182 13.11 -36.96 9.21
CA ASP A 182 12.98 -38.28 8.56
C ASP A 182 11.82 -38.51 7.58
N SER A 183 10.84 -37.63 7.45
CA SER A 183 9.79 -37.79 6.42
C SER A 183 9.07 -36.46 6.10
N ILE A 184 9.78 -35.60 5.42
CA ILE A 184 9.32 -34.24 5.03
C ILE A 184 7.89 -34.26 4.43
N TRP A 185 7.60 -35.19 3.54
CA TRP A 185 6.30 -35.29 2.89
C TRP A 185 5.15 -35.66 3.84
N TYR A 186 5.38 -36.58 4.74
CA TYR A 186 4.37 -37.02 5.71
C TYR A 186 4.06 -35.91 6.72
N MET A 187 5.09 -35.29 7.29
CA MET A 187 4.92 -34.19 8.26
C MET A 187 4.30 -32.96 7.61
N SER A 188 4.75 -32.58 6.41
CA SER A 188 4.13 -31.45 5.67
C SER A 188 2.67 -31.71 5.36
N ALA A 189 2.30 -32.92 4.96
CA ALA A 189 0.91 -33.31 4.75
C ALA A 189 0.09 -33.28 6.05
N LEU A 190 0.64 -33.76 7.15
CA LEU A 190 -0.01 -33.76 8.47
C LEU A 190 -0.24 -32.33 8.98
N ILE A 191 0.74 -31.45 8.81
CA ILE A 191 0.62 -30.02 9.15
C ILE A 191 -0.43 -29.35 8.27
N LEU A 192 -0.43 -29.61 6.97
CA LEU A 192 -1.45 -29.10 6.07
C LEU A 192 -2.85 -29.54 6.49
N VAL A 193 -3.02 -30.80 6.87
CA VAL A 193 -4.28 -31.35 7.41
C VAL A 193 -4.68 -30.66 8.71
N LYS A 194 -3.72 -30.46 9.65
CA LYS A 194 -3.97 -29.71 10.90
C LYS A 194 -4.47 -28.30 10.61
N ILE A 195 -3.87 -27.61 9.65
CA ILE A 195 -4.26 -26.24 9.27
C ILE A 195 -5.63 -26.21 8.64
N ILE A 196 -5.90 -27.10 7.68
CA ILE A 196 -7.22 -27.16 7.03
C ILE A 196 -8.30 -27.48 8.07
N LEU A 197 -8.04 -28.40 8.98
CA LEU A 197 -8.94 -28.75 10.06
C LEU A 197 -9.14 -27.56 11.01
N LEU A 198 -8.07 -26.87 11.39
CA LEU A 198 -8.12 -25.68 12.25
C LEU A 198 -8.91 -24.54 11.56
N LEU A 199 -8.62 -24.24 10.31
CA LEU A 199 -9.37 -23.25 9.52
C LEU A 199 -10.85 -23.62 9.45
N TRP A 200 -11.16 -24.86 9.16
CA TRP A 200 -12.55 -25.32 9.10
C TRP A 200 -13.24 -25.19 10.45
N LEU A 201 -12.59 -25.63 11.54
CA LEU A 201 -13.12 -25.53 12.91
C LEU A 201 -13.35 -24.08 13.31
N VAL A 202 -12.36 -23.22 13.06
CA VAL A 202 -12.37 -21.80 13.40
C VAL A 202 -13.46 -21.06 12.62
N LEU A 203 -13.59 -21.31 11.34
CA LEU A 203 -14.62 -20.65 10.50
C LEU A 203 -16.03 -21.20 10.76
N LYS A 204 -16.19 -22.49 11.04
CA LYS A 204 -17.52 -23.12 11.26
C LYS A 204 -18.02 -22.98 12.71
N ALA A 205 -17.15 -23.25 13.69
CA ALA A 205 -17.53 -23.23 15.10
C ALA A 205 -17.06 -21.95 15.82
N GLY A 206 -15.88 -21.45 15.50
CA GLY A 206 -15.30 -20.27 16.14
C GLY A 206 -16.10 -19.00 15.83
N GLN A 207 -16.51 -18.79 14.58
CA GLN A 207 -17.22 -17.59 14.18
C GLN A 207 -18.56 -17.36 14.93
N PRO A 208 -19.49 -18.33 15.03
CA PRO A 208 -20.74 -18.12 15.76
C PRO A 208 -20.53 -17.97 17.28
N ILE A 209 -19.54 -18.67 17.85
CA ILE A 209 -19.21 -18.56 19.28
C ILE A 209 -18.65 -17.16 19.57
N LEU A 210 -17.67 -16.73 18.78
CA LEU A 210 -17.02 -15.43 18.95
C LEU A 210 -18.03 -14.29 18.74
N LYS A 211 -18.91 -14.40 17.74
CA LYS A 211 -19.94 -13.39 17.51
C LYS A 211 -20.85 -13.24 18.74
N LYS A 212 -21.37 -14.34 19.29
CA LYS A 212 -22.20 -14.29 20.50
C LYS A 212 -21.45 -13.70 21.69
N TRP A 213 -20.18 -14.06 21.85
CA TRP A 213 -19.33 -13.51 22.91
C TRP A 213 -19.13 -12.00 22.76
N MET A 214 -18.81 -11.53 21.54
CA MET A 214 -18.67 -10.11 21.23
C MET A 214 -19.98 -9.35 21.47
N ASP A 215 -21.13 -9.93 21.13
CA ASP A 215 -22.46 -9.33 21.38
C ASP A 215 -22.67 -9.11 22.90
N ILE A 216 -22.29 -10.08 23.74
CA ILE A 216 -22.41 -9.97 25.21
C ILE A 216 -21.52 -8.85 25.75
N VAL A 217 -20.29 -8.77 25.25
CA VAL A 217 -19.31 -7.74 25.68
C VAL A 217 -19.77 -6.35 25.22
N ALA A 218 -20.18 -6.21 23.96
CA ALA A 218 -20.63 -4.93 23.39
C ALA A 218 -21.89 -4.37 24.10
N GLN A 219 -22.81 -5.24 24.56
CA GLN A 219 -23.98 -4.81 25.34
C GLN A 219 -23.64 -4.11 26.64
N LYS A 220 -22.42 -4.30 27.17
CA LYS A 220 -21.98 -3.63 28.41
C LYS A 220 -21.56 -2.17 28.19
N GLN A 221 -21.46 -1.70 26.94
CA GLN A 221 -21.15 -0.32 26.56
C GLN A 221 -19.88 0.26 27.24
N SER A 222 -18.90 -0.60 27.54
CA SER A 222 -17.61 -0.20 28.13
C SER A 222 -16.50 -0.37 27.09
N THR A 223 -15.87 0.72 26.69
CA THR A 223 -14.73 0.73 25.76
C THR A 223 -13.55 -0.06 26.33
N GLU A 224 -13.28 0.11 27.63
CA GLU A 224 -12.20 -0.62 28.31
C GLU A 224 -12.41 -2.14 28.23
N LEU A 225 -13.64 -2.61 28.56
CA LEU A 225 -13.98 -4.02 28.49
C LEU A 225 -13.89 -4.56 27.06
N PHE A 226 -14.31 -3.76 26.08
CA PHE A 226 -14.28 -4.14 24.67
C PHE A 226 -12.84 -4.27 24.17
N THR A 227 -11.97 -3.30 24.44
CA THR A 227 -10.54 -3.32 24.07
C THR A 227 -9.79 -4.48 24.76
N LEU A 228 -10.00 -4.69 26.07
CA LEU A 228 -9.43 -5.82 26.81
C LEU A 228 -9.88 -7.18 26.23
N ASN A 229 -11.14 -7.27 25.80
CA ASN A 229 -11.67 -8.46 25.17
C ASN A 229 -10.98 -8.76 23.82
N ILE A 230 -10.71 -7.73 23.01
CA ILE A 230 -9.99 -7.89 21.74
C ILE A 230 -8.59 -8.43 21.99
N LEU A 231 -7.86 -7.84 22.95
CA LEU A 231 -6.53 -8.29 23.34
C LEU A 231 -6.56 -9.76 23.84
N LEU A 232 -7.56 -10.09 24.66
CA LEU A 232 -7.76 -11.45 25.15
C LEU A 232 -7.97 -12.44 23.99
N ILE A 233 -8.83 -12.13 23.03
CA ILE A 233 -9.11 -13.00 21.88
C ILE A 233 -7.86 -13.22 21.05
N ALA A 234 -7.11 -12.15 20.74
CA ALA A 234 -5.89 -12.23 19.96
C ALA A 234 -4.83 -13.12 20.64
N ILE A 235 -4.59 -12.90 21.93
CA ILE A 235 -3.59 -13.66 22.71
C ILE A 235 -4.07 -15.10 22.95
N ALA A 236 -5.34 -15.31 23.27
CA ALA A 236 -5.88 -16.65 23.51
C ALA A 236 -5.77 -17.54 22.26
N MET A 237 -6.11 -16.99 21.08
CA MET A 237 -5.97 -17.72 19.82
C MET A 237 -4.50 -17.98 19.45
N ALA A 238 -3.61 -17.01 19.67
CA ALA A 238 -2.18 -17.19 19.49
C ALA A 238 -1.63 -18.31 20.37
N THR A 239 -1.98 -18.30 21.67
CA THR A 239 -1.57 -19.34 22.62
C THR A 239 -2.19 -20.70 22.28
N PHE A 240 -3.45 -20.73 21.85
CA PHE A 240 -4.13 -21.95 21.44
C PHE A 240 -3.45 -22.63 20.25
N THR A 241 -3.07 -21.86 19.23
CA THR A 241 -2.32 -22.43 18.09
C THR A 241 -0.92 -22.89 18.49
N GLN A 242 -0.25 -22.19 19.40
CA GLN A 242 1.04 -22.62 19.94
C GLN A 242 0.95 -23.97 20.68
N MET A 243 -0.13 -24.21 21.42
CA MET A 243 -0.38 -25.52 22.07
C MET A 243 -0.62 -26.66 21.07
N LEU A 244 -0.94 -26.34 19.81
CA LEU A 244 -1.10 -27.30 18.72
C LEU A 244 0.17 -27.48 17.88
N ASP A 245 1.31 -26.99 18.34
CA ASP A 245 2.60 -26.95 17.62
C ASP A 245 2.53 -26.11 16.32
N LEU A 246 1.68 -25.08 16.32
CA LEU A 246 1.58 -24.09 15.22
C LEU A 246 2.09 -22.73 15.70
N SER A 247 2.38 -21.83 14.76
CA SER A 247 2.88 -20.50 15.13
C SER A 247 1.81 -19.63 15.83
N MET A 248 2.23 -18.85 16.83
CA MET A 248 1.39 -17.84 17.49
C MET A 248 0.83 -16.83 16.48
N SER A 249 1.63 -16.51 15.47
CA SER A 249 1.26 -15.59 14.37
C SER A 249 0.03 -16.07 13.60
N LEU A 250 -0.05 -17.38 13.33
CA LEU A 250 -1.23 -17.98 12.68
C LEU A 250 -2.49 -17.83 13.54
N GLY A 251 -2.38 -18.11 14.84
CA GLY A 251 -3.52 -17.96 15.76
C GLY A 251 -4.06 -16.54 15.82
N ALA A 252 -3.17 -15.58 15.93
CA ALA A 252 -3.53 -14.16 15.91
C ALA A 252 -4.18 -13.75 14.59
N PHE A 253 -3.64 -14.19 13.45
CA PHE A 253 -4.24 -13.96 12.14
C PHE A 253 -5.66 -14.54 12.05
N LEU A 254 -5.85 -15.78 12.52
CA LEU A 254 -7.17 -16.43 12.53
C LEU A 254 -8.18 -15.69 13.42
N ALA A 255 -7.74 -15.19 14.57
CA ALA A 255 -8.57 -14.34 15.43
C ALA A 255 -9.04 -13.07 14.71
N GLY A 256 -8.14 -12.38 14.04
CA GLY A 256 -8.45 -11.21 13.22
C GLY A 256 -9.41 -11.54 12.07
N LEU A 257 -9.17 -12.65 11.36
CA LEU A 257 -10.00 -13.12 10.26
C LEU A 257 -11.44 -13.43 10.70
N ILE A 258 -11.65 -14.06 11.87
CA ILE A 258 -13.00 -14.31 12.38
C ILE A 258 -13.71 -12.99 12.69
N ILE A 259 -13.04 -12.05 13.34
CA ILE A 259 -13.60 -10.76 13.69
C ILE A 259 -13.89 -9.92 12.43
N SER A 260 -13.09 -10.04 11.38
CA SER A 260 -13.29 -9.31 10.11
C SER A 260 -14.63 -9.59 9.43
N GLU A 261 -15.20 -10.77 9.68
CA GLU A 261 -16.50 -11.20 9.17
C GLU A 261 -17.66 -10.83 10.13
N THR A 262 -17.39 -10.10 11.21
CA THR A 262 -18.40 -9.60 12.15
C THR A 262 -18.73 -8.12 11.92
N HIS A 263 -19.84 -7.66 12.49
CA HIS A 263 -20.22 -6.24 12.45
C HIS A 263 -19.27 -5.35 13.27
N TYR A 264 -18.45 -5.95 14.10
CA TYR A 264 -17.52 -5.26 15.01
C TYR A 264 -16.19 -4.90 14.35
N LYS A 265 -15.93 -5.33 13.11
CA LYS A 265 -14.67 -5.13 12.39
C LYS A 265 -14.13 -3.71 12.54
N THR A 266 -14.90 -2.70 12.11
CA THR A 266 -14.46 -1.30 12.10
C THR A 266 -14.14 -0.79 13.50
N HIS A 267 -14.96 -1.15 14.48
CA HIS A 267 -14.74 -0.73 15.87
C HIS A 267 -13.48 -1.37 16.46
N VAL A 268 -13.27 -2.66 16.20
CA VAL A 268 -12.06 -3.37 16.60
C VAL A 268 -10.81 -2.80 15.92
N GLU A 269 -10.90 -2.44 14.65
CA GLU A 269 -9.81 -1.83 13.88
C GLU A 269 -9.37 -0.49 14.48
N GLU A 270 -10.34 0.35 14.88
CA GLU A 270 -10.09 1.65 15.52
C GLU A 270 -9.46 1.48 16.91
N ASP A 271 -9.99 0.59 17.74
CA ASP A 271 -9.53 0.37 19.12
C ASP A 271 -8.13 -0.26 19.17
N ILE A 272 -7.80 -1.18 18.23
CA ILE A 272 -6.52 -1.86 18.24
C ILE A 272 -5.40 -1.06 17.58
N LYS A 273 -5.74 -0.06 16.77
CA LYS A 273 -4.77 0.72 15.99
C LYS A 273 -3.64 1.33 16.80
N PRO A 274 -3.87 1.97 17.97
CA PRO A 274 -2.78 2.51 18.78
C PRO A 274 -1.82 1.43 19.30
N PHE A 275 -2.38 0.28 19.71
CA PHE A 275 -1.58 -0.86 20.19
C PHE A 275 -0.76 -1.47 19.04
N LYS A 276 -1.37 -1.66 17.87
CA LYS A 276 -0.68 -2.13 16.66
C LYS A 276 0.51 -1.25 16.34
N GLU A 277 0.33 0.07 16.27
CA GLU A 277 1.39 1.01 15.88
C GLU A 277 2.57 0.98 16.86
N VAL A 278 2.32 0.94 18.15
CA VAL A 278 3.37 0.90 19.19
C VAL A 278 4.10 -0.45 19.19
N LEU A 279 3.35 -1.56 19.18
CA LEU A 279 3.93 -2.90 19.25
C LEU A 279 4.69 -3.25 17.95
N LEU A 280 4.17 -2.82 16.80
CA LEU A 280 4.85 -2.95 15.52
C LEU A 280 6.15 -2.14 15.53
N GLY A 281 6.13 -0.94 16.09
CA GLY A 281 7.34 -0.13 16.27
C GLY A 281 8.39 -0.83 17.12
N LEU A 282 8.00 -1.42 18.24
CA LEU A 282 8.89 -2.20 19.11
C LEU A 282 9.46 -3.43 18.40
N PHE A 283 8.64 -4.14 17.60
CA PHE A 283 9.11 -5.22 16.74
C PHE A 283 10.21 -4.74 15.76
N PHE A 284 9.99 -3.64 15.05
CA PHE A 284 11.00 -3.13 14.11
C PHE A 284 12.27 -2.62 14.81
N ILE A 285 12.15 -2.08 16.03
CA ILE A 285 13.33 -1.76 16.84
C ILE A 285 14.11 -3.05 17.14
N THR A 286 13.43 -4.13 17.55
CA THR A 286 14.07 -5.42 17.83
C THR A 286 14.77 -5.99 16.59
N VAL A 287 14.14 -5.91 15.41
CA VAL A 287 14.79 -6.27 14.14
C VAL A 287 16.02 -5.40 13.89
N GLY A 288 15.92 -4.09 14.14
CA GLY A 288 17.04 -3.16 14.01
C GLY A 288 18.22 -3.50 14.96
N THR A 289 17.93 -3.86 16.22
CA THR A 289 18.99 -4.22 17.19
C THR A 289 19.74 -5.49 16.81
N SER A 290 19.15 -6.40 16.06
CA SER A 290 19.79 -7.63 15.60
C SER A 290 20.75 -7.41 14.42
N LEU A 291 20.73 -6.22 13.78
CA LEU A 291 21.61 -5.92 12.65
C LEU A 291 23.03 -5.59 13.11
N ASN A 292 24.00 -6.28 12.52
CA ASN A 292 25.42 -6.06 12.77
C ASN A 292 26.06 -5.32 11.59
N LEU A 293 26.41 -4.04 11.82
CA LEU A 293 27.00 -3.18 10.79
C LEU A 293 28.37 -3.70 10.31
N ALA A 294 29.13 -4.41 11.14
CA ALA A 294 30.41 -4.99 10.74
C ALA A 294 30.23 -6.07 9.65
N TYR A 295 29.22 -6.93 9.78
CA TYR A 295 28.88 -7.90 8.72
C TYR A 295 28.40 -7.20 7.44
N LEU A 296 27.65 -6.11 7.57
CA LEU A 296 27.20 -5.33 6.42
C LEU A 296 28.39 -4.80 5.60
N ILE A 297 29.39 -4.24 6.28
CA ILE A 297 30.60 -3.70 5.64
C ILE A 297 31.43 -4.85 5.04
N ALA A 298 31.53 -5.99 5.73
CA ALA A 298 32.30 -7.13 5.26
C ALA A 298 31.64 -7.85 4.05
N THR A 299 30.32 -7.77 3.91
CA THR A 299 29.55 -8.51 2.87
C THR A 299 28.70 -7.58 2.00
N TRP A 300 29.15 -6.35 1.78
CA TRP A 300 28.43 -5.35 0.99
C TRP A 300 28.10 -5.82 -0.43
N GLU A 301 28.96 -6.65 -1.05
CA GLU A 301 28.73 -7.23 -2.37
C GLU A 301 27.52 -8.15 -2.38
N LEU A 302 27.36 -8.99 -1.34
CA LEU A 302 26.20 -9.85 -1.17
C LEU A 302 24.92 -9.04 -1.01
N VAL A 303 24.97 -7.99 -0.19
CA VAL A 303 23.82 -7.10 0.01
C VAL A 303 23.41 -6.42 -1.30
N LEU A 304 24.38 -5.89 -2.05
CA LEU A 304 24.12 -5.27 -3.36
C LEU A 304 23.55 -6.27 -4.36
N PHE A 305 24.06 -7.50 -4.39
CA PHE A 305 23.54 -8.55 -5.26
C PHE A 305 22.10 -8.89 -4.92
N ILE A 306 21.76 -9.13 -3.63
CA ILE A 306 20.40 -9.44 -3.19
C ILE A 306 19.47 -8.25 -3.51
N LEU A 307 19.92 -7.02 -3.23
CA LEU A 307 19.17 -5.80 -3.52
C LEU A 307 18.92 -5.62 -5.02
N PHE A 308 19.91 -5.89 -5.87
CA PHE A 308 19.76 -5.88 -7.32
C PHE A 308 18.70 -6.88 -7.79
N MET A 309 18.76 -8.12 -7.30
CA MET A 309 17.78 -9.14 -7.62
C MET A 309 16.36 -8.75 -7.15
N LEU A 310 16.26 -8.18 -5.96
CA LEU A 310 15.00 -7.84 -5.31
C LEU A 310 14.35 -6.58 -5.90
N VAL A 311 15.12 -5.61 -6.36
CA VAL A 311 14.60 -4.35 -6.89
C VAL A 311 14.59 -4.37 -8.42
N VAL A 312 15.74 -4.61 -9.05
CA VAL A 312 15.86 -4.46 -10.51
C VAL A 312 15.28 -5.67 -11.24
N VAL A 313 15.74 -6.87 -10.88
CA VAL A 313 15.30 -8.08 -11.58
C VAL A 313 13.84 -8.39 -11.28
N LYS A 314 13.41 -8.24 -10.04
CA LYS A 314 11.98 -8.38 -9.66
C LYS A 314 11.11 -7.35 -10.41
N ALA A 315 11.53 -6.07 -10.51
CA ALA A 315 10.81 -5.08 -11.31
C ALA A 315 10.68 -5.50 -12.77
N LEU A 316 11.78 -5.95 -13.37
CA LEU A 316 11.79 -6.38 -14.77
C LEU A 316 10.85 -7.56 -15.02
N VAL A 317 10.91 -8.55 -14.15
CA VAL A 317 10.11 -9.77 -14.25
C VAL A 317 8.62 -9.46 -14.06
N ILE A 318 8.26 -8.63 -13.07
CA ILE A 318 6.89 -8.17 -12.86
C ILE A 318 6.42 -7.32 -14.05
N PHE A 319 7.28 -6.42 -14.55
CA PHE A 319 6.97 -5.61 -15.73
C PHE A 319 6.62 -6.49 -16.94
N VAL A 320 7.45 -7.47 -17.26
CA VAL A 320 7.20 -8.39 -18.38
C VAL A 320 5.88 -9.14 -18.19
N THR A 321 5.65 -9.67 -16.99
CA THR A 321 4.42 -10.42 -16.65
C THR A 321 3.17 -9.55 -16.82
N LEU A 322 3.17 -8.35 -16.26
CA LEU A 322 2.02 -7.46 -16.35
C LEU A 322 1.82 -6.92 -17.76
N ASN A 323 2.91 -6.66 -18.51
CA ASN A 323 2.80 -6.18 -19.88
C ASN A 323 2.23 -7.26 -20.83
N LEU A 324 2.58 -8.53 -20.64
CA LEU A 324 1.98 -9.63 -21.38
C LEU A 324 0.48 -9.77 -21.08
N LEU A 325 0.07 -9.57 -19.85
CA LEU A 325 -1.33 -9.70 -19.43
C LEU A 325 -2.18 -8.48 -19.78
N HIS A 326 -1.67 -7.29 -19.57
CA HIS A 326 -2.44 -6.04 -19.71
C HIS A 326 -2.22 -5.34 -21.04
N LYS A 327 -1.12 -5.60 -21.74
CA LYS A 327 -0.72 -4.94 -23.01
C LYS A 327 -0.72 -3.41 -22.90
N ASN A 328 -0.42 -2.90 -21.72
CA ASN A 328 -0.32 -1.48 -21.42
C ASN A 328 1.03 -1.20 -20.75
N LEU A 329 1.93 -0.58 -21.50
CA LEU A 329 3.31 -0.36 -21.10
C LEU A 329 3.40 0.55 -19.86
N SER A 330 2.65 1.64 -19.86
CA SER A 330 2.64 2.62 -18.77
C SER A 330 2.11 2.00 -17.46
N LEU A 331 0.99 1.28 -17.53
CA LEU A 331 0.42 0.56 -16.40
C LEU A 331 1.41 -0.45 -15.83
N SER A 332 2.04 -1.24 -16.71
CA SER A 332 2.97 -2.30 -16.32
C SER A 332 4.24 -1.75 -15.67
N ILE A 333 4.84 -0.67 -16.20
CA ILE A 333 6.02 -0.03 -15.61
C ILE A 333 5.69 0.52 -14.21
N LYS A 334 4.60 1.28 -14.08
CA LYS A 334 4.23 1.89 -12.78
C LYS A 334 3.92 0.83 -11.73
N SER A 335 3.20 -0.23 -12.11
CA SER A 335 2.86 -1.31 -11.20
C SER A 335 4.08 -2.14 -10.82
N ALA A 336 4.98 -2.42 -11.75
CA ALA A 336 6.22 -3.16 -11.49
C ALA A 336 7.13 -2.40 -10.52
N LEU A 337 7.34 -1.10 -10.72
CA LEU A 337 8.14 -0.26 -9.83
C LEU A 337 7.52 -0.12 -8.44
N GLY A 338 6.18 -0.12 -8.35
CA GLY A 338 5.47 -0.11 -7.08
C GLY A 338 5.57 -1.42 -6.30
N LEU A 339 5.83 -2.55 -6.97
CA LEU A 339 5.92 -3.89 -6.37
C LEU A 339 7.36 -4.41 -6.24
N ALA A 340 8.36 -3.67 -6.72
CA ALA A 340 9.76 -4.08 -6.80
C ALA A 340 10.53 -3.88 -5.48
N HIS A 341 10.07 -4.51 -4.41
CA HIS A 341 10.71 -4.51 -3.10
C HIS A 341 10.22 -5.70 -2.28
N ALA A 342 10.82 -5.92 -1.11
CA ALA A 342 10.30 -6.87 -0.14
C ALA A 342 9.40 -6.16 0.88
N GLY A 343 8.49 -6.93 1.49
CA GLY A 343 7.62 -6.45 2.55
C GLY A 343 8.17 -6.69 3.95
N GLU A 344 7.49 -6.12 4.94
CA GLU A 344 7.73 -6.33 6.37
C GLU A 344 7.63 -7.80 6.80
N PHE A 345 6.85 -8.58 6.09
CA PHE A 345 6.75 -10.03 6.34
C PHE A 345 8.06 -10.77 6.13
N GLY A 346 8.97 -10.23 5.30
CA GLY A 346 10.30 -10.78 5.13
C GLY A 346 11.06 -10.89 6.45
N PHE A 347 10.96 -9.91 7.33
CA PHE A 347 11.59 -9.96 8.66
C PHE A 347 10.98 -11.05 9.53
N LEU A 348 9.65 -11.19 9.50
CA LEU A 348 8.94 -12.23 10.24
C LEU A 348 9.35 -13.63 9.80
N LEU A 349 9.44 -13.85 8.48
CA LEU A 349 9.87 -15.12 7.92
C LEU A 349 11.34 -15.43 8.26
N LEU A 350 12.24 -14.44 8.23
CA LEU A 350 13.63 -14.60 8.64
C LEU A 350 13.76 -14.94 10.13
N GLN A 351 12.95 -14.33 11.00
CA GLN A 351 12.96 -14.59 12.42
C GLN A 351 12.41 -15.98 12.77
N GLN A 352 11.42 -16.47 12.01
CA GLN A 352 10.85 -17.81 12.17
C GLN A 352 11.69 -18.91 11.51
N SER A 353 12.73 -18.57 10.77
CA SER A 353 13.60 -19.52 10.09
C SER A 353 14.73 -19.99 11.02
N ASN A 354 15.16 -21.25 10.87
CA ASN A 354 16.34 -21.73 11.58
C ASN A 354 17.61 -21.07 11.01
N ALA A 355 18.48 -20.57 11.88
CA ALA A 355 19.73 -19.93 11.51
C ALA A 355 20.66 -20.84 10.67
N GLU A 356 20.62 -22.14 10.88
CA GLU A 356 21.40 -23.12 10.12
C GLU A 356 21.06 -23.18 8.63
N TRP A 357 19.82 -22.80 8.26
CA TRP A 357 19.38 -22.83 6.86
C TRP A 357 20.11 -21.82 5.97
N PHE A 358 20.60 -20.76 6.57
CA PHE A 358 21.32 -19.68 5.85
C PHE A 358 22.79 -20.06 5.55
N GLY A 359 23.32 -21.11 6.18
CA GLY A 359 24.72 -21.50 6.07
C GLY A 359 25.70 -20.50 6.70
N SER A 360 25.33 -19.25 6.83
CA SER A 360 26.09 -18.18 7.46
C SER A 360 25.19 -17.08 8.00
N GLN A 361 25.56 -16.48 9.11
CA GLN A 361 24.91 -15.30 9.67
C GLN A 361 24.97 -14.12 8.68
N SER A 362 25.98 -14.03 7.84
CA SER A 362 26.12 -13.00 6.81
C SER A 362 25.00 -13.05 5.78
N VAL A 363 24.53 -14.23 5.37
CA VAL A 363 23.40 -14.38 4.42
C VAL A 363 22.10 -13.90 5.04
N GLN A 364 21.82 -14.29 6.29
CA GLN A 364 20.62 -13.86 7.00
C GLN A 364 20.61 -12.33 7.19
N GLN A 365 21.71 -11.76 7.61
CA GLN A 365 21.86 -10.31 7.79
C GLN A 365 21.81 -9.56 6.45
N GLY A 366 22.44 -10.10 5.42
CA GLY A 366 22.38 -9.54 4.07
C GLY A 366 20.95 -9.47 3.52
N LEU A 367 20.16 -10.52 3.71
CA LEU A 367 18.73 -10.52 3.37
C LEU A 367 17.96 -9.46 4.17
N THR A 368 18.18 -9.40 5.49
CA THR A 368 17.52 -8.42 6.37
C THR A 368 17.78 -6.99 5.91
N VAL A 369 19.06 -6.65 5.64
CA VAL A 369 19.44 -5.32 5.17
C VAL A 369 18.90 -5.02 3.77
N ALA A 370 18.95 -5.98 2.86
CA ALA A 370 18.39 -5.80 1.52
C ALA A 370 16.88 -5.51 1.56
N ILE A 371 16.12 -6.15 2.46
CA ILE A 371 14.71 -5.83 2.70
C ILE A 371 14.57 -4.37 3.13
N VAL A 372 15.32 -3.92 4.16
CA VAL A 372 15.27 -2.53 4.66
C VAL A 372 15.55 -1.54 3.53
N ILE A 373 16.67 -1.72 2.82
CA ILE A 373 17.07 -0.80 1.75
C ILE A 373 16.03 -0.80 0.63
N SER A 374 15.48 -1.96 0.25
CA SER A 374 14.43 -2.04 -0.77
C SER A 374 13.18 -1.25 -0.39
N MET A 375 12.78 -1.28 0.89
CA MET A 375 11.66 -0.49 1.40
C MET A 375 11.95 1.02 1.38
N ILE A 376 13.20 1.42 1.67
CA ILE A 376 13.64 2.84 1.60
C ILE A 376 13.60 3.35 0.16
N ILE A 377 13.99 2.53 -0.81
CA ILE A 377 14.03 2.90 -2.22
C ILE A 377 12.61 3.02 -2.83
N THR A 378 11.64 2.27 -2.31
CA THR A 378 10.28 2.16 -2.88
C THR A 378 9.55 3.50 -3.07
N PRO A 379 9.51 4.44 -2.11
CA PRO A 379 8.87 5.75 -2.32
C PRO A 379 9.46 6.51 -3.51
N PHE A 380 10.78 6.41 -3.72
CA PHE A 380 11.46 7.03 -4.85
C PHE A 380 11.10 6.33 -6.17
N LEU A 381 11.05 5.00 -6.20
CA LEU A 381 10.61 4.25 -7.38
C LEU A 381 9.20 4.65 -7.81
N ILE A 382 8.26 4.72 -6.87
CA ILE A 382 6.88 5.17 -7.15
C ILE A 382 6.88 6.64 -7.59
N GLN A 383 7.73 7.47 -7.02
CA GLN A 383 7.85 8.88 -7.39
C GLN A 383 8.27 9.08 -8.84
N TYR A 384 9.27 8.34 -9.27
CA TYR A 384 9.81 8.46 -10.63
C TYR A 384 9.10 7.55 -11.64
N ALA A 385 8.17 6.68 -11.20
CA ALA A 385 7.47 5.74 -12.05
C ALA A 385 6.74 6.42 -13.22
N ASN A 386 6.12 7.59 -13.00
CA ASN A 386 5.48 8.36 -14.06
C ASN A 386 6.49 8.85 -15.10
N VAL A 387 7.64 9.37 -14.68
CA VAL A 387 8.68 9.89 -15.57
C VAL A 387 9.27 8.75 -16.41
N ILE A 388 9.56 7.62 -15.77
CA ILE A 388 10.08 6.42 -16.43
C ILE A 388 9.06 5.89 -17.44
N ALA A 389 7.80 5.74 -17.04
CA ALA A 389 6.74 5.27 -17.93
C ALA A 389 6.58 6.17 -19.15
N LEU A 390 6.58 7.50 -18.98
CA LEU A 390 6.47 8.46 -20.09
C LEU A 390 7.64 8.35 -21.07
N ARG A 391 8.85 8.07 -20.59
CA ARG A 391 10.03 7.95 -21.44
C ARG A 391 9.99 6.74 -22.36
N PHE A 392 9.38 5.64 -21.91
CA PHE A 392 9.27 4.39 -22.68
C PHE A 392 7.96 4.24 -23.43
N SER A 393 6.89 4.96 -23.08
CA SER A 393 5.57 4.87 -23.70
C SER A 393 5.27 6.02 -24.67
N GLN A 394 6.28 6.68 -25.24
CA GLN A 394 6.09 7.78 -26.21
C GLN A 394 5.16 7.42 -27.37
N GLN A 395 5.19 6.17 -27.83
CA GLN A 395 4.32 5.69 -28.92
C GLN A 395 2.84 5.65 -28.49
N GLU A 396 2.53 5.23 -27.27
CA GLU A 396 1.16 5.27 -26.75
C GLU A 396 0.67 6.72 -26.56
N TRP A 397 1.59 7.59 -26.16
CA TRP A 397 1.31 9.03 -26.05
C TRP A 397 1.00 9.66 -27.42
N ILE A 398 1.76 9.32 -28.45
CA ILE A 398 1.54 9.79 -29.83
C ILE A 398 0.20 9.25 -30.35
N ASN A 399 -0.13 7.99 -30.14
CA ASN A 399 -1.40 7.39 -30.56
C ASN A 399 -2.60 7.98 -29.79
N GLN A 400 -2.46 8.26 -28.51
CA GLN A 400 -3.46 8.98 -27.73
C GLN A 400 -3.59 10.45 -28.18
N SER A 401 -2.47 11.12 -28.48
CA SER A 401 -2.49 12.48 -29.01
C SER A 401 -3.07 12.60 -30.40
N LEU A 402 -2.89 11.59 -31.26
CA LEU A 402 -3.53 11.52 -32.58
C LEU A 402 -5.05 11.34 -32.46
N ASN A 403 -5.52 10.52 -31.53
CA ASN A 403 -6.95 10.42 -31.23
C ASN A 403 -7.50 11.73 -30.65
N ILE A 404 -6.74 12.41 -29.80
CA ILE A 404 -7.05 13.76 -29.29
C ILE A 404 -7.10 14.78 -30.42
N THR A 405 -6.18 14.70 -31.37
CA THR A 405 -6.12 15.60 -32.54
C THR A 405 -7.31 15.40 -33.47
N GLN A 406 -7.78 14.18 -33.69
CA GLN A 406 -8.99 13.90 -34.44
C GLN A 406 -10.27 14.41 -33.74
N LEU A 407 -10.32 14.35 -32.42
CA LEU A 407 -11.40 14.95 -31.61
C LEU A 407 -11.30 16.50 -31.62
N ALA A 408 -10.10 17.06 -31.61
CA ALA A 408 -9.86 18.49 -31.67
C ALA A 408 -10.31 19.09 -33.02
N THR A 409 -10.12 18.41 -34.14
CA THR A 409 -10.65 18.83 -35.45
C THR A 409 -12.19 18.88 -35.47
N LYS A 410 -12.86 17.99 -34.79
CA LYS A 410 -14.32 18.04 -34.55
C LYS A 410 -14.73 19.26 -33.66
N ASN A 411 -13.84 19.76 -32.82
CA ASN A 411 -14.11 20.82 -31.86
C ASN A 411 -13.74 22.25 -32.37
N MET A 412 -13.06 22.35 -33.51
CA MET A 412 -12.72 23.68 -34.12
C MET A 412 -13.94 24.57 -34.44
N ALA A 413 -15.14 23.98 -34.49
CA ALA A 413 -16.39 24.71 -34.71
C ALA A 413 -17.01 25.31 -33.44
N LEU A 414 -16.43 25.09 -32.24
CA LEU A 414 -16.96 25.59 -30.97
C LEU A 414 -16.70 27.09 -30.84
N ASN A 415 -17.76 27.83 -30.53
CA ASN A 415 -17.69 29.26 -30.29
C ASN A 415 -18.64 29.64 -29.14
N LYS A 416 -18.18 30.51 -28.23
CA LYS A 416 -18.93 30.91 -27.02
C LYS A 416 -19.42 29.73 -26.17
N HIS A 417 -18.66 28.64 -26.15
CA HIS A 417 -19.01 27.40 -25.46
C HIS A 417 -18.55 27.41 -24.01
N THR A 418 -19.00 26.40 -23.27
CA THR A 418 -18.60 26.14 -21.88
C THR A 418 -17.55 25.03 -21.84
N ILE A 419 -16.41 25.25 -21.17
CA ILE A 419 -15.42 24.21 -20.86
C ILE A 419 -15.71 23.69 -19.45
N ILE A 420 -15.84 22.37 -19.30
CA ILE A 420 -16.02 21.70 -18.00
C ILE A 420 -14.73 20.91 -17.71
N THR A 421 -14.03 21.20 -16.62
CA THR A 421 -12.86 20.43 -16.19
C THR A 421 -13.22 19.52 -15.02
N GLY A 422 -13.03 18.21 -15.20
CA GLY A 422 -13.49 17.16 -14.28
C GLY A 422 -14.90 16.66 -14.63
N PHE A 423 -14.95 15.40 -15.09
CA PHE A 423 -16.19 14.76 -15.52
C PHE A 423 -16.70 13.76 -14.48
N SER A 424 -16.64 14.16 -13.19
CA SER A 424 -17.27 13.46 -12.06
C SER A 424 -18.81 13.47 -12.20
N HIS A 425 -19.51 12.87 -11.23
CA HIS A 425 -20.98 12.81 -11.25
C HIS A 425 -21.65 14.20 -11.49
N LEU A 426 -21.12 15.25 -10.85
CA LEU A 426 -21.63 16.61 -11.05
C LEU A 426 -21.29 17.16 -12.44
N GLY A 427 -20.07 16.94 -12.93
CA GLY A 427 -19.67 17.31 -14.29
C GLY A 427 -20.58 16.66 -15.35
N GLN A 428 -20.96 15.39 -15.15
CA GLN A 428 -21.89 14.68 -16.02
C GLN A 428 -23.30 15.30 -15.99
N GLN A 429 -23.79 15.66 -14.80
CA GLN A 429 -25.11 16.31 -14.66
C GLN A 429 -25.13 17.67 -15.38
N ILE A 430 -24.08 18.50 -15.19
CA ILE A 430 -23.98 19.81 -15.85
C ILE A 430 -23.88 19.64 -17.36
N ALA A 431 -23.06 18.71 -17.85
CA ALA A 431 -22.96 18.42 -19.28
C ALA A 431 -24.32 17.99 -19.86
N SER A 432 -25.09 17.18 -19.14
CA SER A 432 -26.43 16.76 -19.49
C SER A 432 -27.42 17.94 -19.59
N ILE A 433 -27.37 18.86 -18.61
CA ILE A 433 -28.19 20.08 -18.58
C ILE A 433 -27.86 20.97 -19.77
N LEU A 434 -26.56 21.20 -20.05
CA LEU A 434 -26.10 22.01 -21.18
C LEU A 434 -26.53 21.38 -22.52
N ALA A 435 -26.41 20.04 -22.64
CA ALA A 435 -26.86 19.31 -23.82
C ALA A 435 -28.38 19.48 -24.07
N LYS A 436 -29.19 19.30 -23.03
CA LYS A 436 -30.65 19.47 -23.08
C LYS A 436 -31.04 20.92 -23.45
N SER A 437 -30.28 21.88 -22.94
CA SER A 437 -30.46 23.33 -23.24
C SER A 437 -29.86 23.73 -24.58
N ARG A 438 -29.37 22.84 -25.41
CA ARG A 438 -28.70 23.07 -26.69
C ARG A 438 -27.53 24.08 -26.62
N LYS A 439 -26.90 24.20 -25.44
CA LYS A 439 -25.71 25.01 -25.27
C LYS A 439 -24.47 24.20 -25.62
N GLN A 440 -23.54 24.84 -26.34
CA GLN A 440 -22.28 24.20 -26.72
C GLN A 440 -21.39 24.05 -25.50
N TYR A 441 -20.83 22.85 -25.31
CA TYR A 441 -19.87 22.58 -24.25
C TYR A 441 -18.82 21.56 -24.72
N ILE A 442 -17.71 21.51 -24.01
CA ILE A 442 -16.71 20.44 -24.05
C ILE A 442 -16.29 20.14 -22.63
N ALA A 443 -16.27 18.86 -22.27
CA ALA A 443 -15.76 18.41 -20.99
C ALA A 443 -14.34 17.83 -21.15
N ILE A 444 -13.50 18.01 -20.15
CA ILE A 444 -12.13 17.51 -20.11
C ILE A 444 -11.97 16.69 -18.84
N ASP A 445 -11.50 15.45 -18.97
CA ASP A 445 -11.14 14.63 -17.82
C ASP A 445 -9.80 13.92 -18.07
N TYR A 446 -9.01 13.80 -17.02
CA TYR A 446 -7.71 13.11 -17.09
C TYR A 446 -7.82 11.60 -16.89
N ASN A 447 -9.00 11.10 -16.47
CA ASN A 447 -9.22 9.68 -16.25
C ASN A 447 -9.69 9.00 -17.57
N PRO A 448 -8.86 8.13 -18.17
CA PRO A 448 -9.19 7.47 -19.41
C PRO A 448 -10.41 6.54 -19.32
N GLU A 449 -10.67 5.94 -18.14
CA GLU A 449 -11.85 5.09 -17.95
C GLU A 449 -13.16 5.89 -18.05
N ILE A 450 -13.19 7.08 -17.44
CA ILE A 450 -14.35 7.98 -17.53
C ILE A 450 -14.55 8.42 -18.97
N VAL A 451 -13.47 8.81 -19.65
CA VAL A 451 -13.55 9.26 -21.02
C VAL A 451 -14.03 8.14 -21.94
N ASN A 452 -13.43 6.96 -21.88
CA ASN A 452 -13.82 5.80 -22.69
C ASN A 452 -15.26 5.37 -22.45
N LYS A 453 -15.75 5.47 -21.21
CA LYS A 453 -17.13 5.08 -20.85
C LYS A 453 -18.18 6.04 -21.38
N TYR A 454 -17.88 7.34 -21.45
CA TYR A 454 -18.87 8.38 -21.69
C TYR A 454 -18.67 9.19 -22.98
N GLN A 455 -17.55 9.04 -23.71
CA GLN A 455 -17.24 9.81 -24.94
C GLN A 455 -18.26 9.64 -26.07
N ASP A 456 -18.96 8.51 -26.13
CA ASP A 456 -19.96 8.27 -27.16
C ASP A 456 -21.26 9.06 -26.90
N ASN A 457 -21.53 9.39 -25.64
CA ASN A 457 -22.76 10.07 -25.21
C ASN A 457 -22.58 11.56 -24.93
N PHE A 458 -21.33 12.00 -24.68
CA PHE A 458 -21.01 13.37 -24.31
C PHE A 458 -19.82 13.90 -25.11
N ARG A 459 -19.77 15.21 -25.31
CA ARG A 459 -18.58 15.86 -25.86
C ARG A 459 -17.49 15.90 -24.78
N LEU A 460 -16.72 14.84 -24.69
CA LEU A 460 -15.72 14.62 -23.66
C LEU A 460 -14.35 14.39 -24.31
N MET A 461 -13.35 15.11 -23.80
CA MET A 461 -11.96 15.02 -24.25
C MET A 461 -11.09 14.48 -23.13
N TYR A 462 -10.21 13.54 -23.47
CA TYR A 462 -9.17 13.08 -22.54
C TYR A 462 -8.03 14.10 -22.46
N GLY A 463 -7.64 14.47 -21.24
CA GLY A 463 -6.47 15.33 -21.03
C GLY A 463 -6.41 15.94 -19.64
N ASP A 464 -5.23 16.44 -19.31
CA ASP A 464 -4.99 17.21 -18.09
C ASP A 464 -5.26 18.69 -18.39
N ALA A 465 -6.36 19.23 -17.85
CA ALA A 465 -6.78 20.62 -18.05
C ALA A 465 -5.77 21.65 -17.49
N THR A 466 -4.80 21.24 -16.67
CA THR A 466 -3.71 22.14 -16.22
C THR A 466 -2.64 22.40 -17.27
N ARG A 467 -2.73 21.74 -18.44
CA ARG A 467 -1.81 21.93 -19.56
C ARG A 467 -2.40 22.86 -20.60
N LYS A 468 -1.58 23.85 -21.02
CA LYS A 468 -1.97 24.85 -22.01
C LYS A 468 -2.43 24.25 -23.34
N GLU A 469 -1.76 23.20 -23.79
CA GLU A 469 -2.03 22.49 -25.05
C GLU A 469 -3.43 21.86 -25.05
N ILE A 470 -3.83 21.24 -23.92
CA ILE A 470 -5.15 20.61 -23.76
C ILE A 470 -6.26 21.66 -23.78
N LEU A 471 -6.09 22.76 -23.07
CA LEU A 471 -7.04 23.87 -23.08
C LEU A 471 -7.11 24.54 -24.47
N ALA A 472 -6.00 24.65 -25.21
CA ALA A 472 -5.99 25.16 -26.57
C ALA A 472 -6.80 24.24 -27.51
N HIS A 473 -6.68 22.93 -27.39
CA HIS A 473 -7.51 21.96 -28.14
C HIS A 473 -8.99 21.99 -27.76
N ALA A 474 -9.31 22.45 -26.56
CA ALA A 474 -10.68 22.73 -26.15
C ALA A 474 -11.16 24.12 -26.66
N SER A 475 -10.41 24.80 -27.53
CA SER A 475 -10.70 26.14 -28.06
C SER A 475 -10.90 27.18 -26.94
N LEU A 476 -10.00 27.22 -25.97
CA LEU A 476 -10.03 28.09 -24.81
C LEU A 476 -10.25 29.58 -25.17
N SER A 477 -9.59 30.05 -26.22
CA SER A 477 -9.70 31.46 -26.67
C SER A 477 -11.11 31.85 -27.12
N LYS A 478 -11.96 30.90 -27.47
CA LYS A 478 -13.34 31.08 -27.90
C LYS A 478 -14.37 30.70 -26.84
N ALA A 479 -13.93 30.24 -25.68
CA ALA A 479 -14.81 29.87 -24.59
C ALA A 479 -15.46 31.09 -23.93
N LYS A 480 -16.72 30.94 -23.53
CA LYS A 480 -17.45 31.93 -22.74
C LYS A 480 -17.32 31.67 -21.24
N THR A 481 -17.31 30.41 -20.85
CA THR A 481 -17.34 30.03 -19.46
C THR A 481 -16.43 28.81 -19.24
N ILE A 482 -15.75 28.77 -18.11
CA ILE A 482 -14.94 27.64 -17.66
C ILE A 482 -15.47 27.21 -16.31
N LEU A 483 -15.86 25.95 -16.19
CA LEU A 483 -16.35 25.34 -14.95
C LEU A 483 -15.30 24.37 -14.41
N LEU A 484 -14.72 24.67 -13.27
CA LEU A 484 -13.73 23.85 -12.60
C LEU A 484 -14.45 22.95 -11.57
N MET A 485 -14.68 21.66 -11.93
CA MET A 485 -15.52 20.74 -11.17
C MET A 485 -14.73 19.72 -10.37
N HIS A 486 -13.42 19.66 -10.50
CA HIS A 486 -12.54 18.87 -9.67
C HIS A 486 -12.17 19.67 -8.41
N ASN A 487 -11.95 18.97 -7.29
CA ASN A 487 -11.79 19.61 -5.98
C ASN A 487 -10.30 19.79 -5.61
N ASP A 488 -9.52 20.41 -6.50
CA ASP A 488 -8.07 20.62 -6.35
C ASP A 488 -7.69 22.08 -6.62
N ILE A 489 -7.28 22.78 -5.57
CA ILE A 489 -6.94 24.20 -5.59
C ILE A 489 -5.73 24.49 -6.48
N ASP A 490 -4.70 23.65 -6.44
CA ASP A 490 -3.48 23.82 -7.24
C ASP A 490 -3.79 23.80 -8.74
N SER A 491 -4.67 22.91 -9.16
CA SER A 491 -5.17 22.86 -10.54
C SER A 491 -5.96 24.11 -10.90
N TYR A 492 -6.75 24.66 -9.99
CA TYR A 492 -7.52 25.89 -10.21
C TYR A 492 -6.59 27.09 -10.45
N ILE A 493 -5.56 27.22 -9.62
CA ILE A 493 -4.55 28.28 -9.75
C ILE A 493 -3.82 28.16 -11.09
N ARG A 494 -3.43 26.95 -11.50
CA ARG A 494 -2.74 26.71 -12.77
C ARG A 494 -3.61 27.06 -13.96
N ILE A 495 -4.87 26.62 -13.99
CA ILE A 495 -5.81 26.92 -15.07
C ILE A 495 -6.09 28.44 -15.17
N ALA A 496 -6.34 29.09 -14.02
CA ALA A 496 -6.53 30.52 -13.96
C ALA A 496 -5.30 31.31 -14.46
N SER A 497 -4.08 30.86 -14.08
CA SER A 497 -2.82 31.43 -14.56
C SER A 497 -2.67 31.31 -16.09
N ILE A 498 -3.06 30.17 -16.67
CA ILE A 498 -3.04 29.96 -18.12
C ILE A 498 -4.03 30.93 -18.80
N CYS A 499 -5.26 31.05 -18.27
CA CYS A 499 -6.27 31.96 -18.79
C CYS A 499 -5.79 33.41 -18.75
N LYS A 500 -5.16 33.82 -17.63
CA LYS A 500 -4.59 35.16 -17.48
C LYS A 500 -3.46 35.44 -18.49
N LYS A 501 -2.53 34.48 -18.65
CA LYS A 501 -1.40 34.61 -19.61
C LYS A 501 -1.84 34.67 -21.07
N LEU A 502 -2.98 34.06 -21.40
CA LEU A 502 -3.54 34.05 -22.76
C LEU A 502 -4.61 35.14 -22.98
N GLU A 503 -4.81 36.03 -22.00
CA GLU A 503 -5.81 37.12 -22.03
C GLU A 503 -7.22 36.64 -22.40
N VAL A 504 -7.60 35.43 -21.90
CA VAL A 504 -8.90 34.83 -22.19
C VAL A 504 -9.99 35.53 -21.37
N GLN A 505 -11.03 36.03 -22.04
CA GLN A 505 -12.17 36.73 -21.40
C GLN A 505 -13.27 35.79 -20.89
N ALA A 506 -12.98 34.48 -20.68
CA ALA A 506 -13.96 33.56 -20.18
C ALA A 506 -14.19 33.73 -18.66
N GLN A 507 -15.44 33.65 -18.24
CA GLN A 507 -15.80 33.60 -16.82
C GLN A 507 -15.41 32.24 -16.23
N ILE A 508 -14.66 32.23 -15.12
CA ILE A 508 -14.20 31.04 -14.48
C ILE A 508 -15.02 30.84 -13.22
N TYR A 509 -15.69 29.69 -13.09
CA TYR A 509 -16.41 29.25 -11.87
C TYR A 509 -15.72 28.05 -11.29
N MET A 510 -15.56 28.06 -9.96
CA MET A 510 -14.84 27.04 -9.18
C MET A 510 -15.77 26.39 -8.19
N ARG A 511 -15.76 25.06 -8.12
CA ARG A 511 -16.48 24.30 -7.11
C ARG A 511 -15.52 23.81 -6.03
N VAL A 512 -15.90 23.98 -4.77
CA VAL A 512 -15.18 23.44 -3.61
C VAL A 512 -16.15 22.72 -2.67
N ASP A 513 -15.66 21.71 -1.94
CA ASP A 513 -16.46 20.92 -1.01
C ASP A 513 -16.56 21.57 0.39
N THR A 514 -15.52 22.31 0.81
CA THR A 514 -15.42 22.85 2.18
C THR A 514 -15.23 24.37 2.21
N ILE A 515 -15.65 24.97 3.33
CA ILE A 515 -15.50 26.41 3.57
C ILE A 515 -14.02 26.82 3.67
N GLU A 516 -13.17 25.92 4.19
CA GLU A 516 -11.73 26.17 4.28
C GLU A 516 -11.11 26.37 2.90
N LYS A 517 -11.46 25.53 1.92
CA LYS A 517 -11.00 25.69 0.53
C LYS A 517 -11.56 26.94 -0.14
N GLN A 518 -12.79 27.32 0.18
CA GLN A 518 -13.34 28.59 -0.29
C GLN A 518 -12.53 29.77 0.26
N ASN A 519 -12.22 29.77 1.55
CA ASN A 519 -11.41 30.82 2.16
C ASN A 519 -10.00 30.89 1.57
N GLN A 520 -9.36 29.74 1.31
CA GLN A 520 -8.07 29.70 0.62
C GLN A 520 -8.11 30.32 -0.78
N LEU A 521 -9.17 30.09 -1.54
CA LEU A 521 -9.33 30.74 -2.86
C LEU A 521 -9.58 32.24 -2.74
N LEU A 522 -10.31 32.68 -1.72
CA LEU A 522 -10.51 34.13 -1.45
C LEU A 522 -9.20 34.83 -1.07
N GLU A 523 -8.36 34.20 -0.22
CA GLU A 523 -7.03 34.69 0.13
C GLU A 523 -6.10 34.81 -1.11
N LEU A 524 -6.29 33.94 -2.09
CA LEU A 524 -5.58 34.00 -3.37
C LEU A 524 -6.14 35.02 -4.36
N GLY A 525 -7.16 35.79 -3.95
CA GLY A 525 -7.72 36.90 -4.73
C GLY A 525 -8.82 36.52 -5.73
N PHE A 526 -9.42 35.32 -5.60
CA PHE A 526 -10.60 34.97 -6.41
C PHE A 526 -11.88 35.61 -5.86
N ILE A 527 -12.82 35.91 -6.74
CA ILE A 527 -14.08 36.58 -6.39
C ILE A 527 -15.07 35.54 -5.82
N ILE A 528 -15.71 35.86 -4.71
CA ILE A 528 -16.64 34.95 -4.01
C ILE A 528 -17.80 34.47 -4.90
N ASP A 529 -18.34 35.32 -5.75
CA ASP A 529 -19.46 35.01 -6.67
C ASP A 529 -19.09 33.95 -7.72
N ASN A 530 -17.80 33.71 -7.91
CA ASN A 530 -17.28 32.71 -8.83
C ASN A 530 -16.95 31.38 -8.13
N ILE A 531 -17.12 31.27 -6.80
CA ILE A 531 -16.80 30.10 -6.01
C ILE A 531 -18.08 29.47 -5.44
N ILE A 532 -18.37 28.26 -5.84
CA ILE A 532 -19.52 27.47 -5.37
C ILE A 532 -19.03 26.50 -4.32
N CYS A 533 -19.46 26.68 -3.06
CA CYS A 533 -19.13 25.79 -1.95
C CYS A 533 -20.31 24.86 -1.65
N ASP A 534 -20.10 23.55 -1.85
CA ASP A 534 -21.15 22.53 -1.67
C ASP A 534 -21.77 22.58 -0.27
N ASN A 535 -20.96 22.77 0.76
CA ASN A 535 -21.45 22.82 2.15
C ASN A 535 -22.34 24.05 2.40
N ILE A 536 -22.02 25.20 1.81
CA ILE A 536 -22.80 26.43 1.96
C ILE A 536 -24.13 26.28 1.18
N GLU A 537 -24.07 25.82 -0.05
CA GLU A 537 -25.25 25.65 -0.88
C GLU A 537 -26.22 24.61 -0.28
N SER A 538 -25.68 23.50 0.23
CA SER A 538 -26.47 22.48 0.94
C SER A 538 -27.10 23.06 2.22
N SER A 539 -26.34 23.84 3.01
CA SER A 539 -26.84 24.49 4.22
C SER A 539 -27.95 25.51 3.89
N ASN A 540 -27.75 26.33 2.87
CA ASN A 540 -28.74 27.32 2.42
C ASN A 540 -30.04 26.61 1.95
N ARG A 541 -29.91 25.47 1.26
CA ARG A 541 -31.07 24.68 0.83
C ARG A 541 -31.82 24.08 2.02
N LEU A 542 -31.09 23.59 3.01
CA LEU A 542 -31.69 23.07 4.25
C LEU A 542 -32.40 24.19 5.02
N LYS A 543 -31.82 25.38 5.14
CA LYS A 543 -32.47 26.55 5.75
C LYS A 543 -33.79 26.90 5.06
N GLN A 544 -33.81 26.91 3.72
CA GLN A 544 -35.05 27.13 2.96
C GLN A 544 -36.12 26.07 3.22
N ILE A 545 -35.72 24.77 3.33
CA ILE A 545 -36.65 23.67 3.62
C ILE A 545 -37.20 23.77 5.05
N LEU A 546 -36.36 24.15 5.99
CA LEU A 546 -36.71 24.26 7.41
C LEU A 546 -37.38 25.60 7.76
N ASN A 547 -37.51 26.54 6.80
CA ASN A 547 -38.02 27.89 7.00
C ASN A 547 -37.30 28.67 8.13
N ILE A 548 -35.98 28.52 8.22
CA ILE A 548 -35.10 29.19 9.21
C ILE A 548 -34.27 30.26 8.52
#